data_cd69f5293a3f52dff48fada0d62fb85f
#
_entry.id   cd69f5293a3f52dff48fada0d62fb85f
#
_cell.length_a   1.000
_cell.length_b   1.000
_cell.length_c   1.000
_cell.angle_alpha   90.00
_cell.angle_beta   90.00
_cell.angle_gamma   90.00
#
_symmetry.space_group_name_H-M   'P 1'
#
loop_
_entity.id
_entity.type
_entity.pdbx_description
1 polymer ?
#
loop_
_entity_poly.entity_id
_entity_poly.type
_entity_poly.pdbx_seq_one_letter_code
_entity_poly.pdbx_strand_id
1 'polypeptide(L)'
;LLFASAQNNTYTDMLHNIHALLDEADVVVHYNGSKFDIPTLNKEFIKNTFTPPSPYKQLDLLYVCRRAFRFESNKLAFVSEALAIGAKVRHEGFELWVKCMEDDEGAWKKMERYNKGDVRLLERLYHRLRPWIAQHPNYGSYDGSLCCPKCGSGHFQSRGYQVARTLRY
;
A
#
# COMPACT_ATOMS: atom_id res chain seq x y z
N LEU A 1 8.19 10.41 1.98
CA LEU A 1 6.75 10.18 2.14
C LEU A 1 5.98 11.42 1.66
N LEU A 2 5.14 11.24 0.64
CA LEU A 2 4.19 12.23 0.18
C LEU A 2 2.92 12.16 1.04
N PHE A 3 2.34 13.30 1.36
CA PHE A 3 1.01 13.42 1.92
C PHE A 3 0.23 14.41 1.07
N ALA A 4 -0.80 13.96 0.39
CA ALA A 4 -1.70 14.77 -0.39
C ALA A 4 -3.05 14.90 0.34
N SER A 5 -3.54 16.11 0.50
CA SER A 5 -4.84 16.39 1.10
C SER A 5 -5.51 17.56 0.40
N ALA A 6 -6.84 17.63 0.51
CA ALA A 6 -7.61 18.74 -0.03
C ALA A 6 -7.36 20.06 0.72
N GLN A 7 -6.72 20.03 1.91
CA GLN A 7 -6.32 21.23 2.65
C GLN A 7 -5.12 21.94 1.99
N ASN A 8 -4.10 21.16 1.62
CA ASN A 8 -2.84 21.71 1.11
C ASN A 8 -2.84 21.86 -0.42
N ASN A 9 -3.80 21.26 -1.10
CA ASN A 9 -3.96 21.23 -2.53
C ASN A 9 -5.44 21.41 -2.87
N THR A 10 -5.75 21.86 -4.07
CA THR A 10 -7.12 21.72 -4.55
C THR A 10 -7.47 20.21 -4.63
N TYR A 11 -8.76 19.89 -4.58
CA TYR A 11 -9.21 18.51 -4.74
C TYR A 11 -8.67 17.86 -6.02
N THR A 12 -8.65 18.63 -7.10
CA THR A 12 -8.14 18.18 -8.41
C THR A 12 -6.64 17.94 -8.37
N ASP A 13 -5.84 18.81 -7.74
CA ASP A 13 -4.40 18.61 -7.59
C ASP A 13 -4.09 17.37 -6.76
N MET A 14 -4.87 17.14 -5.70
CA MET A 14 -4.73 15.92 -4.89
C MET A 14 -4.96 14.67 -5.75
N LEU A 15 -6.01 14.65 -6.60
CA LEU A 15 -6.28 13.54 -7.51
C LEU A 15 -5.18 13.37 -8.56
N HIS A 16 -4.66 14.46 -9.15
CA HIS A 16 -3.53 14.41 -10.07
C HIS A 16 -2.29 13.79 -9.43
N ASN A 17 -1.95 14.21 -8.21
CA ASN A 17 -0.80 13.68 -7.49
C ASN A 17 -0.95 12.18 -7.20
N ILE A 18 -2.14 11.74 -6.77
CA ILE A 18 -2.39 10.31 -6.50
C ILE A 18 -2.37 9.50 -7.80
N HIS A 19 -2.98 10.04 -8.87
CA HIS A 19 -2.97 9.38 -10.18
C HIS A 19 -1.54 9.21 -10.70
N ALA A 20 -0.71 10.24 -10.65
CA ALA A 20 0.68 10.18 -11.09
C ALA A 20 1.50 9.12 -10.31
N LEU A 21 1.29 9.02 -8.98
CA LEU A 21 1.94 7.98 -8.16
C LEU A 21 1.50 6.56 -8.55
N LEU A 22 0.24 6.37 -8.91
CA LEU A 22 -0.26 5.07 -9.38
C LEU A 22 0.23 4.75 -10.79
N ASP A 23 0.34 5.78 -11.65
CA ASP A 23 0.82 5.65 -13.02
C ASP A 23 2.30 5.26 -13.11
N GLU A 24 3.12 5.75 -12.17
CA GLU A 24 4.54 5.42 -12.02
C GLU A 24 4.77 4.03 -11.41
N ALA A 25 3.79 3.52 -10.65
CA ALA A 25 4.00 2.34 -9.83
C ALA A 25 3.92 1.03 -10.61
N ASP A 26 4.94 0.17 -10.48
CA ASP A 26 4.86 -1.22 -10.92
C ASP A 26 4.08 -2.10 -9.95
N VAL A 27 4.18 -1.80 -8.65
CA VAL A 27 3.53 -2.55 -7.56
C VAL A 27 3.02 -1.60 -6.49
N VAL A 28 1.74 -1.70 -6.16
CA VAL A 28 1.12 -0.95 -5.07
C VAL A 28 0.87 -1.88 -3.90
N VAL A 29 1.53 -1.61 -2.77
CA VAL A 29 1.34 -2.35 -1.53
C VAL A 29 0.35 -1.61 -0.64
N HIS A 30 -0.67 -2.31 -0.17
CA HIS A 30 -1.70 -1.73 0.69
C HIS A 30 -2.26 -2.74 1.69
N TYR A 31 -3.15 -2.29 2.57
CA TYR A 31 -3.85 -3.13 3.53
C TYR A 31 -5.37 -2.97 3.35
N ASN A 32 -6.01 -3.96 2.71
CA ASN A 32 -7.43 -3.94 2.34
C ASN A 32 -7.81 -2.88 1.28
N GLY A 33 -6.82 -2.27 0.62
CA GLY A 33 -7.04 -1.21 -0.37
C GLY A 33 -7.77 -1.69 -1.62
N SER A 34 -7.62 -2.97 -1.99
CA SER A 34 -8.35 -3.55 -3.13
C SER A 34 -9.87 -3.49 -2.99
N LYS A 35 -10.39 -3.43 -1.75
CA LYS A 35 -11.83 -3.31 -1.48
C LYS A 35 -12.30 -1.89 -1.16
N PHE A 36 -11.42 -1.01 -0.72
CA PHE A 36 -11.78 0.33 -0.25
C PHE A 36 -11.09 1.44 -1.01
N ASP A 37 -9.76 1.55 -0.90
CA ASP A 37 -9.01 2.70 -1.40
C ASP A 37 -9.01 2.73 -2.93
N ILE A 38 -8.66 1.63 -3.58
CA ILE A 38 -8.54 1.57 -5.04
C ILE A 38 -9.90 1.78 -5.75
N PRO A 39 -11.00 1.11 -5.37
CA PRO A 39 -12.30 1.39 -5.97
C PRO A 39 -12.78 2.83 -5.74
N THR A 40 -12.46 3.41 -4.58
CA THR A 40 -12.80 4.80 -4.28
C THR A 40 -12.01 5.76 -5.18
N LEU A 41 -10.71 5.55 -5.33
CA LEU A 41 -9.87 6.35 -6.23
C LEU A 41 -10.33 6.21 -7.70
N ASN A 42 -10.58 4.99 -8.16
CA ASN A 42 -11.06 4.75 -9.53
C ASN A 42 -12.40 5.47 -9.80
N LYS A 43 -13.32 5.46 -8.82
CA LYS A 43 -14.58 6.21 -8.91
C LYS A 43 -14.31 7.71 -9.04
N GLU A 44 -13.41 8.26 -8.23
CA GLU A 44 -13.12 9.69 -8.30
C GLU A 44 -12.33 10.05 -9.58
N PHE A 45 -11.46 9.18 -10.07
CA PHE A 45 -10.77 9.37 -11.34
C PHE A 45 -11.76 9.44 -12.52
N ILE A 46 -12.65 8.47 -12.65
CA ILE A 46 -13.61 8.47 -13.77
C ILE A 46 -14.60 9.64 -13.70
N LYS A 47 -15.02 10.05 -12.50
CA LYS A 47 -15.89 11.23 -12.30
C LYS A 47 -15.22 12.54 -12.71
N ASN A 48 -13.90 12.61 -12.60
CA ASN A 48 -13.11 13.81 -12.94
C ASN A 48 -12.38 13.65 -14.28
N THR A 49 -12.84 12.76 -15.15
CA THR A 49 -12.36 12.57 -16.54
C THR A 49 -10.90 12.11 -16.66
N PHE A 50 -10.33 11.53 -15.61
CA PHE A 50 -9.03 10.88 -15.70
C PHE A 50 -9.14 9.57 -16.46
N THR A 51 -8.12 9.24 -17.23
CA THR A 51 -7.89 7.89 -17.75
C THR A 51 -7.43 6.97 -16.63
N PRO A 52 -7.61 5.65 -16.76
CA PRO A 52 -6.98 4.73 -15.82
C PRO A 52 -5.45 4.94 -15.77
N PRO A 53 -4.81 4.83 -14.61
CA PRO A 53 -3.34 4.80 -14.53
C PRO A 53 -2.78 3.58 -15.24
N SER A 54 -1.49 3.60 -15.55
CA SER A 54 -0.76 2.48 -16.11
C SER A 54 -0.97 1.19 -15.30
N PRO A 55 -0.99 0.00 -15.92
CA PRO A 55 -1.23 -1.23 -15.21
C PRO A 55 -0.17 -1.50 -14.15
N TYR A 56 -0.57 -1.66 -12.90
CA TYR A 56 0.27 -2.02 -11.77
C TYR A 56 -0.24 -3.29 -11.07
N LYS A 57 0.64 -3.99 -10.36
CA LYS A 57 0.26 -5.11 -9.51
C LYS A 57 -0.17 -4.62 -8.13
N GLN A 58 -1.25 -5.19 -7.60
CA GLN A 58 -1.69 -4.93 -6.24
C GLN A 58 -1.21 -6.03 -5.30
N LEU A 59 -0.64 -5.64 -4.17
CA LEU A 59 -0.24 -6.53 -3.10
C LEU A 59 -0.98 -6.17 -1.82
N ASP A 60 -2.08 -6.87 -1.57
CA ASP A 60 -2.91 -6.65 -0.39
C ASP A 60 -2.40 -7.49 0.79
N LEU A 61 -1.78 -6.84 1.76
CA LEU A 61 -1.23 -7.53 2.93
C LEU A 61 -2.29 -8.11 3.86
N LEU A 62 -3.52 -7.57 3.86
CA LEU A 62 -4.64 -8.20 4.57
C LEU A 62 -4.93 -9.59 3.98
N TYR A 63 -4.91 -9.70 2.66
CA TYR A 63 -5.13 -10.97 1.98
C TYR A 63 -4.00 -11.96 2.28
N VAL A 64 -2.74 -11.50 2.32
CA VAL A 64 -1.59 -12.31 2.72
C VAL A 64 -1.77 -12.82 4.15
N CYS A 65 -2.15 -11.96 5.10
CA CYS A 65 -2.41 -12.35 6.48
C CYS A 65 -3.48 -13.45 6.57
N ARG A 66 -4.61 -13.26 5.90
CA ARG A 66 -5.73 -14.22 5.92
C ARG A 66 -5.37 -15.56 5.29
N ARG A 67 -4.54 -15.55 4.24
CA ARG A 67 -4.18 -16.77 3.51
C ARG A 67 -3.08 -17.58 4.18
N ALA A 68 -2.06 -16.90 4.70
CA ALA A 68 -0.86 -17.56 5.20
C ALA A 68 -0.87 -17.81 6.72
N PHE A 69 -1.70 -17.06 7.46
CA PHE A 69 -1.69 -17.09 8.93
C PHE A 69 -3.09 -17.17 9.51
N ARG A 70 -3.18 -17.62 10.75
CA ARG A 70 -4.40 -17.71 11.55
C ARG A 70 -4.29 -16.77 12.75
N PHE A 71 -4.17 -15.46 12.48
CA PHE A 71 -4.22 -14.47 13.54
C PHE A 71 -5.64 -14.38 14.10
N GLU A 72 -5.79 -14.13 15.40
CA GLU A 72 -7.06 -13.93 16.09
C GLU A 72 -7.81 -12.70 15.54
N SER A 73 -7.06 -11.72 15.03
CA SER A 73 -7.60 -10.57 14.33
C SER A 73 -6.68 -10.18 13.16
N ASN A 74 -7.30 -9.89 12.01
CA ASN A 74 -6.58 -9.41 10.85
C ASN A 74 -6.65 -7.87 10.72
N LYS A 75 -6.88 -7.13 11.82
CA LYS A 75 -6.72 -5.67 11.82
C LYS A 75 -5.24 -5.32 11.77
N LEU A 76 -4.85 -4.31 10.98
CA LEU A 76 -3.45 -3.88 10.87
C LEU A 76 -2.79 -3.64 12.24
N ALA A 77 -3.50 -2.97 13.14
CA ALA A 77 -3.01 -2.73 14.50
C ALA A 77 -2.67 -4.03 15.25
N PHE A 78 -3.60 -5.01 15.25
CA PHE A 78 -3.41 -6.28 15.91
C PHE A 78 -2.22 -7.07 15.33
N VAL A 79 -2.18 -7.21 13.99
CA VAL A 79 -1.10 -7.96 13.32
C VAL A 79 0.26 -7.31 13.56
N SER A 80 0.32 -5.98 13.54
CA SER A 80 1.57 -5.25 13.77
C SER A 80 2.07 -5.42 15.20
N GLU A 81 1.18 -5.41 16.17
CA GLU A 81 1.50 -5.64 17.59
C GLU A 81 1.94 -7.09 17.83
N ALA A 82 1.17 -8.07 17.32
CA ALA A 82 1.50 -9.50 17.43
C ALA A 82 2.86 -9.85 16.81
N LEU A 83 3.28 -9.12 15.77
CA LEU A 83 4.60 -9.30 15.13
C LEU A 83 5.69 -8.41 15.73
N ALA A 84 5.40 -7.61 16.75
CA ALA A 84 6.31 -6.67 17.41
C ALA A 84 7.00 -5.69 16.43
N ILE A 85 6.31 -5.25 15.38
CA ILE A 85 6.85 -4.33 14.36
C ILE A 85 6.48 -2.86 14.61
N GLY A 86 5.62 -2.61 15.59
CA GLY A 86 5.19 -1.29 16.00
C GLY A 86 3.70 -1.22 16.28
N ALA A 87 3.25 -0.07 16.74
CA ALA A 87 1.85 0.23 17.00
C ALA A 87 1.35 1.37 16.11
N LYS A 88 0.07 1.38 15.82
CA LYS A 88 -0.60 2.51 15.17
C LYS A 88 -0.52 3.76 16.03
N VAL A 89 -0.40 4.91 15.39
CA VAL A 89 -0.55 6.19 16.06
C VAL A 89 -1.98 6.28 16.62
N ARG A 90 -2.10 6.52 17.91
CA ARG A 90 -3.41 6.70 18.54
C ARG A 90 -4.00 8.06 18.17
N HIS A 91 -5.27 8.08 17.89
CA HIS A 91 -6.03 9.30 17.62
C HIS A 91 -7.46 9.15 18.17
N GLU A 92 -8.22 10.24 18.19
CA GLU A 92 -9.56 10.34 18.75
C GLU A 92 -10.66 9.67 17.93
N GLY A 93 -10.29 8.83 16.98
CA GLY A 93 -11.26 8.14 16.11
C GLY A 93 -11.96 9.10 15.15
N PHE A 94 -13.28 9.01 15.07
CA PHE A 94 -14.09 9.79 14.13
C PHE A 94 -14.05 11.31 14.41
N GLU A 95 -13.84 11.71 15.65
CA GLU A 95 -13.74 13.14 16.03
C GLU A 95 -12.58 13.86 15.31
N LEU A 96 -11.46 13.17 15.07
CA LEU A 96 -10.34 13.72 14.29
C LEU A 96 -10.78 14.08 12.85
N TRP A 97 -11.60 13.24 12.23
CA TRP A 97 -12.14 13.50 10.89
C TRP A 97 -13.07 14.71 10.87
N VAL A 98 -13.95 14.82 11.88
CA VAL A 98 -14.86 15.97 12.00
C VAL A 98 -14.06 17.27 12.08
N LYS A 99 -13.05 17.32 12.96
CA LYS A 99 -12.18 18.50 13.11
C LYS A 99 -11.42 18.84 11.82
N CYS A 100 -10.96 17.83 11.06
CA CYS A 100 -10.36 18.08 9.75
C CYS A 100 -11.37 18.69 8.77
N MET A 101 -12.62 18.26 8.79
CA MET A 101 -13.69 18.84 7.94
C MET A 101 -14.08 20.26 8.37
N GLU A 102 -13.80 20.65 9.61
CA GLU A 102 -13.94 22.00 10.15
C GLU A 102 -12.69 22.87 9.94
N ASP A 103 -11.73 22.39 9.13
CA ASP A 103 -10.46 23.06 8.80
C ASP A 103 -9.55 23.35 10.00
N ASP A 104 -9.65 22.56 11.08
CA ASP A 104 -8.73 22.66 12.22
C ASP A 104 -7.31 22.24 11.80
N GLU A 105 -6.37 23.20 11.82
CA GLU A 105 -4.97 22.95 11.43
C GLU A 105 -4.27 21.92 12.33
N GLY A 106 -4.61 21.89 13.63
CA GLY A 106 -4.06 20.93 14.58
C GLY A 106 -4.51 19.51 14.26
N ALA A 107 -5.78 19.34 13.88
CA ALA A 107 -6.34 18.10 13.45
C ALA A 107 -5.69 17.61 12.14
N TRP A 108 -5.48 18.50 11.18
CA TRP A 108 -4.79 18.16 9.93
C TRP A 108 -3.34 17.73 10.15
N LYS A 109 -2.58 18.41 10.99
CA LYS A 109 -1.20 17.99 11.37
C LYS A 109 -1.20 16.62 12.05
N LYS A 110 -2.21 16.33 12.87
CA LYS A 110 -2.38 15.03 13.52
C LYS A 110 -2.75 13.95 12.51
N MET A 111 -3.66 14.25 11.58
CA MET A 111 -4.06 13.37 10.48
C MET A 111 -2.87 13.01 9.58
N GLU A 112 -2.05 13.98 9.20
CA GLU A 112 -0.84 13.75 8.42
C GLU A 112 0.14 12.81 9.15
N ARG A 113 0.39 13.07 10.44
CA ARG A 113 1.25 12.20 11.26
C ARG A 113 0.71 10.78 11.36
N TYR A 114 -0.59 10.65 11.54
CA TYR A 114 -1.28 9.36 11.57
C TYR A 114 -1.10 8.60 10.26
N ASN A 115 -1.42 9.21 9.11
CA ASN A 115 -1.31 8.58 7.80
C ASN A 115 0.14 8.18 7.47
N LYS A 116 1.10 9.09 7.69
CA LYS A 116 2.53 8.78 7.51
C LYS A 116 3.00 7.66 8.44
N GLY A 117 2.47 7.59 9.65
CA GLY A 117 2.71 6.50 10.60
C GLY A 117 2.21 5.16 10.10
N ASP A 118 0.99 5.13 9.57
CA ASP A 118 0.38 3.91 9.00
C ASP A 118 1.15 3.41 7.78
N VAL A 119 1.63 4.30 6.90
CA VAL A 119 2.46 3.91 5.74
C VAL A 119 3.77 3.28 6.18
N ARG A 120 4.47 3.87 7.16
CA ARG A 120 5.72 3.28 7.71
C ARG A 120 5.48 1.93 8.39
N LEU A 121 4.35 1.80 9.07
CA LEU A 121 3.97 0.54 9.70
C LEU A 121 3.67 -0.52 8.64
N LEU A 122 2.97 -0.15 7.58
CA LEU A 122 2.68 -1.00 6.43
C LEU A 122 3.97 -1.48 5.73
N GLU A 123 4.95 -0.60 5.54
CA GLU A 123 6.26 -0.93 4.97
C GLU A 123 6.99 -1.98 5.81
N ARG A 124 7.04 -1.79 7.15
CA ARG A 124 7.64 -2.77 8.07
C ARG A 124 6.90 -4.11 8.02
N LEU A 125 5.58 -4.06 7.97
CA LEU A 125 4.75 -5.26 7.83
C LEU A 125 5.04 -5.98 6.52
N TYR A 126 5.13 -5.26 5.41
CA TYR A 126 5.49 -5.82 4.12
C TYR A 126 6.83 -6.56 4.19
N HIS A 127 7.88 -5.93 4.72
CA HIS A 127 9.19 -6.57 4.86
C HIS A 127 9.14 -7.82 5.74
N ARG A 128 8.34 -7.82 6.80
CA ARG A 128 8.17 -8.99 7.67
C ARG A 128 7.41 -10.13 7.01
N LEU A 129 6.39 -9.82 6.22
CA LEU A 129 5.56 -10.82 5.54
C LEU A 129 6.13 -11.28 4.21
N ARG A 130 7.04 -10.54 3.59
CA ARG A 130 7.55 -10.78 2.24
C ARG A 130 7.99 -12.23 1.97
N PRO A 131 8.73 -12.92 2.86
CA PRO A 131 9.13 -14.30 2.63
C PRO A 131 7.94 -15.28 2.51
N TRP A 132 6.79 -14.92 3.06
CA TRP A 132 5.57 -15.72 3.09
C TRP A 132 4.62 -15.44 1.92
N ILE A 133 4.90 -14.44 1.10
CA ILE A 133 4.05 -14.07 -0.04
C ILE A 133 4.32 -15.03 -1.19
N ALA A 134 3.40 -15.97 -1.42
CA ALA A 134 3.56 -17.01 -2.45
C ALA A 134 3.62 -16.43 -3.87
N GLN A 135 2.87 -15.37 -4.16
CA GLN A 135 2.77 -14.72 -5.47
C GLN A 135 3.41 -13.32 -5.45
N HIS A 136 4.56 -13.20 -4.78
CA HIS A 136 5.29 -11.94 -4.79
C HIS A 136 5.72 -11.59 -6.21
N PRO A 137 5.57 -10.33 -6.65
CA PRO A 137 6.12 -9.87 -7.92
C PRO A 137 7.61 -10.17 -8.02
N ASN A 138 8.06 -10.59 -9.20
CA ASN A 138 9.48 -10.92 -9.40
C ASN A 138 10.29 -9.62 -9.50
N TYR A 139 11.16 -9.37 -8.55
CA TYR A 139 12.05 -8.20 -8.55
C TYR A 139 12.87 -8.08 -9.85
N GLY A 140 13.47 -9.18 -10.30
CA GLY A 140 14.29 -9.19 -11.51
C GLY A 140 13.53 -8.90 -12.80
N SER A 141 12.18 -8.92 -12.77
CA SER A 141 11.36 -8.53 -13.93
C SER A 141 11.31 -7.02 -14.15
N TYR A 142 11.64 -6.22 -13.13
CA TYR A 142 11.55 -4.76 -13.19
C TYR A 142 12.90 -4.11 -13.50
N ASP A 143 14.00 -4.66 -13.00
CA ASP A 143 15.35 -4.12 -13.21
C ASP A 143 16.25 -4.97 -14.13
N GLY A 144 15.72 -6.12 -14.61
CA GLY A 144 16.47 -7.05 -15.46
C GLY A 144 17.53 -7.87 -14.72
N SER A 145 17.62 -7.74 -13.40
CA SER A 145 18.63 -8.43 -12.60
C SER A 145 18.29 -9.92 -12.41
N LEU A 146 19.33 -10.75 -12.36
CA LEU A 146 19.21 -12.15 -11.97
C LEU A 146 19.25 -12.23 -10.43
N CYS A 147 18.09 -12.24 -9.81
CA CYS A 147 17.96 -12.22 -8.36
C CYS A 147 16.81 -13.09 -7.85
N CYS A 148 16.76 -13.33 -6.55
CA CYS A 148 15.63 -14.01 -5.93
C CYS A 148 14.32 -13.25 -6.19
N PRO A 149 13.30 -13.87 -6.79
CA PRO A 149 12.03 -13.21 -7.11
C PRO A 149 11.35 -12.53 -5.91
N LYS A 150 11.54 -13.06 -4.70
CA LYS A 150 10.90 -12.55 -3.50
C LYS A 150 11.69 -11.47 -2.77
N CYS A 151 12.99 -11.63 -2.64
CA CYS A 151 13.80 -10.74 -1.78
C CYS A 151 14.84 -9.92 -2.51
N GLY A 152 15.03 -10.14 -3.82
CA GLY A 152 16.02 -9.43 -4.61
C GLY A 152 17.47 -9.84 -4.32
N SER A 153 17.73 -10.86 -3.48
CA SER A 153 19.09 -11.31 -3.17
C SER A 153 19.74 -11.97 -4.38
N GLY A 154 21.00 -11.65 -4.64
CA GLY A 154 21.84 -12.36 -5.61
C GLY A 154 22.32 -13.74 -5.12
N HIS A 155 22.15 -14.05 -3.84
CA HIS A 155 22.51 -15.34 -3.26
C HIS A 155 21.32 -16.31 -3.32
N PHE A 156 21.19 -17.04 -4.41
CA PHE A 156 20.14 -18.05 -4.57
C PHE A 156 20.64 -19.23 -5.40
N GLN A 157 19.99 -20.39 -5.25
CA GLN A 157 20.22 -21.58 -6.06
C GLN A 157 19.05 -21.76 -7.02
N SER A 158 19.32 -21.84 -8.31
CA SER A 158 18.32 -22.24 -9.30
C SER A 158 18.11 -23.77 -9.19
N ARG A 159 16.86 -24.19 -8.98
CA ARG A 159 16.44 -25.60 -8.92
C ARG A 159 15.51 -25.98 -10.06
N GLY A 160 15.70 -25.39 -11.23
CA GLY A 160 14.87 -25.60 -12.41
C GLY A 160 13.97 -24.41 -12.72
N TYR A 161 13.15 -24.54 -13.75
CA TYR A 161 12.28 -23.50 -14.28
C TYR A 161 10.83 -23.92 -14.11
N GLN A 162 10.00 -23.02 -13.58
CA GLN A 162 8.56 -23.11 -13.71
C GLN A 162 8.13 -22.10 -14.77
N VAL A 163 7.58 -22.56 -15.89
CA VAL A 163 7.01 -21.68 -16.90
C VAL A 163 5.68 -21.16 -16.35
N ALA A 164 5.68 -19.94 -15.82
CA ALA A 164 4.45 -19.22 -15.58
C ALA A 164 4.12 -18.38 -16.82
N ARG A 165 2.86 -18.35 -17.24
CA ARG A 165 2.40 -17.37 -18.21
C ARG A 165 2.46 -15.99 -17.56
N THR A 166 3.59 -15.34 -17.62
CA THR A 166 3.72 -13.92 -17.32
C THR A 166 3.32 -13.16 -18.57
N LEU A 167 2.13 -12.59 -18.57
CA LEU A 167 1.81 -11.54 -19.49
C LEU A 167 2.72 -10.36 -19.11
N ARG A 168 3.69 -10.04 -19.97
CA ARG A 168 4.32 -8.72 -19.99
C ARG A 168 3.30 -7.79 -20.65
N TYR A 169 2.84 -6.82 -19.94
CA TYR A 169 2.18 -5.66 -20.52
C TYR A 169 3.20 -4.55 -20.65
#